data_220667583696e25123fd67d7924a7599
#
_entry.id   220667583696e25123fd67d7924a7599
#
_cell.length_a   1.000
_cell.length_b   1.000
_cell.length_c   1.000
_cell.angle_alpha   90.00
_cell.angle_beta   90.00
_cell.angle_gamma   90.00
#
_symmetry.space_group_name_H-M   'P 1'
#
loop_
_entity.id
_entity.type
_entity.pdbx_description
1 polymer ?
#
loop_
_entity_poly.entity_id
_entity_poly.type
_entity_poly.pdbx_seq_one_letter_code
_entity_poly.pdbx_strand_id
1 'polypeptide(L)'
;MQIHLVTGGAGFLGSHLIDRLMEAGDEVICLDNYFTGRKANIARWIGHPRFEPIRHDVTEPIKLEVDRIWHLACPASPIHYQFNPVKTAKTSFLGTYNMLGLARRVGARLLLASTSEVYGDPEVHPQPESYWGSVNPIGVRSCYDEGKRIAETLCFDYQRMNGVEVRVARIFNTYGPRMLPDDGRVVSNFIVQALRGEPLTLYGNGSQTRSFCYVSDLVDGLIRLMNGSHMGPINLGNPDEFTIRQLADLVRKQVNPALPLVEKPLPEDDPHQRQPAIDLARQQLNWQPTVSLEQGLSPTIDSFRNLLEPGEGRGT
;
A
#
# COMPACT_ATOMS: atom_id res chain seq x y z
N MET A 1 -6.41 -8.03 -24.59
CA MET A 1 -6.90 -6.81 -23.92
C MET A 1 -7.85 -7.27 -22.83
N GLN A 2 -7.62 -6.88 -21.60
CA GLN A 2 -8.47 -7.19 -20.45
C GLN A 2 -9.01 -5.91 -19.85
N ILE A 3 -10.19 -5.99 -19.21
CA ILE A 3 -10.80 -4.86 -18.50
C ILE A 3 -10.50 -5.02 -17.02
N HIS A 4 -9.75 -4.06 -16.45
CA HIS A 4 -9.33 -4.05 -15.06
C HIS A 4 -10.10 -3.01 -14.26
N LEU A 5 -10.68 -3.41 -13.13
CA LEU A 5 -11.14 -2.48 -12.09
C LEU A 5 -10.04 -2.31 -11.05
N VAL A 6 -9.59 -1.08 -10.84
CA VAL A 6 -8.64 -0.73 -9.78
C VAL A 6 -9.34 0.16 -8.76
N THR A 7 -9.73 -0.41 -7.60
CA THR A 7 -10.30 0.37 -6.51
C THR A 7 -9.17 1.01 -5.68
N GLY A 8 -9.34 2.26 -5.26
CA GLY A 8 -8.24 3.05 -4.71
C GLY A 8 -7.21 3.44 -5.77
N GLY A 9 -7.65 3.50 -7.04
CA GLY A 9 -6.78 3.69 -8.19
C GLY A 9 -6.10 5.06 -8.26
N ALA A 10 -6.69 6.10 -7.68
CA ALA A 10 -6.07 7.42 -7.59
C ALA A 10 -5.11 7.57 -6.40
N GLY A 11 -4.97 6.53 -5.57
CA GLY A 11 -4.04 6.46 -4.45
C GLY A 11 -2.58 6.19 -4.88
N PHE A 12 -1.70 6.05 -3.88
CA PHE A 12 -0.28 5.79 -4.08
C PHE A 12 -0.05 4.52 -4.93
N LEU A 13 -0.38 3.34 -4.41
CA LEU A 13 -0.13 2.08 -5.11
C LEU A 13 -0.99 1.93 -6.37
N GLY A 14 -2.28 2.30 -6.26
CA GLY A 14 -3.23 2.17 -7.36
C GLY A 14 -2.82 2.91 -8.62
N SER A 15 -2.29 4.13 -8.48
CA SER A 15 -1.85 4.92 -9.63
C SER A 15 -0.62 4.36 -10.35
N HIS A 16 0.33 3.76 -9.63
CA HIS A 16 1.46 3.05 -10.23
C HIS A 16 1.02 1.75 -10.92
N LEU A 17 0.06 1.04 -10.33
CA LEU A 17 -0.52 -0.14 -10.96
C LEU A 17 -1.26 0.24 -12.26
N ILE A 18 -2.06 1.31 -12.24
CA ILE A 18 -2.76 1.83 -13.42
C ILE A 18 -1.76 2.14 -14.54
N ASP A 19 -0.64 2.81 -14.24
CA ASP A 19 0.37 3.09 -15.25
C ASP A 19 0.84 1.80 -15.95
N ARG A 20 1.15 0.75 -15.20
CA ARG A 20 1.62 -0.53 -15.74
C ARG A 20 0.56 -1.24 -16.58
N LEU A 21 -0.72 -1.22 -16.16
CA LEU A 21 -1.82 -1.84 -16.89
C LEU A 21 -2.11 -1.10 -18.19
N MET A 22 -2.16 0.22 -18.14
CA MET A 22 -2.37 1.06 -19.32
C MET A 22 -1.24 0.96 -20.34
N GLU A 23 0.01 0.91 -19.87
CA GLU A 23 1.20 0.72 -20.71
C GLU A 23 1.26 -0.67 -21.34
N ALA A 24 0.69 -1.69 -20.68
CA ALA A 24 0.51 -3.02 -21.24
C ALA A 24 -0.58 -3.10 -22.33
N GLY A 25 -1.36 -2.03 -22.49
CA GLY A 25 -2.38 -1.94 -23.53
C GLY A 25 -3.77 -2.40 -23.10
N ASP A 26 -4.00 -2.61 -21.81
CA ASP A 26 -5.28 -3.02 -21.25
C ASP A 26 -6.24 -1.83 -21.05
N GLU A 27 -7.51 -2.12 -20.73
CA GLU A 27 -8.52 -1.15 -20.36
C GLU A 27 -8.62 -1.06 -18.83
N VAL A 28 -8.70 0.15 -18.28
CA VAL A 28 -8.68 0.36 -16.83
C VAL A 28 -9.81 1.26 -16.38
N ILE A 29 -10.62 0.75 -15.46
CA ILE A 29 -11.59 1.51 -14.68
C ILE A 29 -10.94 1.84 -13.33
N CYS A 30 -10.71 3.13 -13.08
CA CYS A 30 -10.18 3.65 -11.83
C CYS A 30 -11.31 4.07 -10.90
N LEU A 31 -11.56 3.32 -9.84
CA LEU A 31 -12.61 3.63 -8.88
C LEU A 31 -12.01 4.17 -7.58
N ASP A 32 -12.36 5.41 -7.21
CA ASP A 32 -11.83 6.07 -6.03
C ASP A 32 -12.82 7.09 -5.45
N ASN A 33 -12.88 7.24 -4.13
CA ASN A 33 -13.68 8.28 -3.49
C ASN A 33 -12.88 9.59 -3.25
N TYR A 34 -11.58 9.55 -3.52
CA TYR A 34 -10.61 10.63 -3.34
C TYR A 34 -10.43 11.08 -1.88
N PHE A 35 -10.57 10.17 -0.93
CA PHE A 35 -10.26 10.46 0.47
C PHE A 35 -8.74 10.66 0.67
N THR A 36 -7.92 9.74 0.16
CA THR A 36 -6.46 9.87 0.13
C THR A 36 -5.90 9.88 -1.31
N GLY A 37 -6.70 9.46 -2.28
CA GLY A 37 -6.38 9.50 -3.69
C GLY A 37 -6.39 10.92 -4.25
N ARG A 38 -5.59 11.18 -5.29
CA ARG A 38 -5.53 12.48 -5.96
C ARG A 38 -5.72 12.34 -7.46
N LYS A 39 -6.51 13.22 -8.06
CA LYS A 39 -6.67 13.27 -9.53
C LYS A 39 -5.33 13.46 -10.25
N ALA A 40 -4.39 14.21 -9.65
CA ALA A 40 -3.06 14.42 -10.20
C ALA A 40 -2.30 13.10 -10.44
N ASN A 41 -2.51 12.07 -9.59
CA ASN A 41 -1.84 10.79 -9.72
C ASN A 41 -2.25 10.01 -10.98
N ILE A 42 -3.45 10.27 -11.51
CA ILE A 42 -4.02 9.61 -12.69
C ILE A 42 -4.20 10.56 -13.89
N ALA A 43 -3.72 11.82 -13.76
CA ALA A 43 -3.94 12.88 -14.76
C ALA A 43 -3.42 12.49 -16.16
N ARG A 44 -2.34 11.71 -16.23
CA ARG A 44 -1.74 11.20 -17.47
C ARG A 44 -2.76 10.44 -18.34
N TRP A 45 -3.74 9.78 -17.72
CA TRP A 45 -4.68 8.90 -18.41
C TRP A 45 -6.07 9.50 -18.62
N ILE A 46 -6.37 10.64 -17.99
CA ILE A 46 -7.67 11.30 -18.13
C ILE A 46 -7.89 11.69 -19.61
N GLY A 47 -8.99 11.24 -20.16
CA GLY A 47 -9.33 11.42 -21.58
C GLY A 47 -8.78 10.35 -22.52
N HIS A 48 -8.00 9.39 -22.02
CA HIS A 48 -7.56 8.25 -22.82
C HIS A 48 -8.73 7.28 -23.06
N PRO A 49 -8.98 6.78 -24.30
CA PRO A 49 -10.19 6.00 -24.65
C PRO A 49 -10.32 4.67 -23.90
N ARG A 50 -9.25 4.14 -23.32
CA ARG A 50 -9.21 2.91 -22.51
C ARG A 50 -9.12 3.16 -21.01
N PHE A 51 -9.36 4.39 -20.56
CA PHE A 51 -9.28 4.75 -19.15
C PHE A 51 -10.54 5.47 -18.70
N GLU A 52 -11.23 4.91 -17.71
CA GLU A 52 -12.45 5.47 -17.13
C GLU A 52 -12.26 5.76 -15.62
N PRO A 53 -12.22 7.02 -15.18
CA PRO A 53 -12.23 7.35 -13.75
C PRO A 53 -13.67 7.45 -13.24
N ILE A 54 -13.99 6.66 -12.22
CA ILE A 54 -15.28 6.67 -11.52
C ILE A 54 -15.09 7.14 -10.09
N ARG A 55 -15.78 8.23 -9.71
CA ARG A 55 -15.84 8.65 -8.30
C ARG A 55 -16.89 7.83 -7.56
N HIS A 56 -16.45 6.90 -6.73
CA HIS A 56 -17.35 6.00 -6.00
C HIS A 56 -16.71 5.51 -4.70
N ASP A 57 -17.54 5.23 -3.70
CA ASP A 57 -17.12 4.63 -2.44
C ASP A 57 -17.38 3.12 -2.46
N VAL A 58 -16.35 2.31 -2.22
CA VAL A 58 -16.45 0.84 -2.26
C VAL A 58 -17.40 0.24 -1.23
N THR A 59 -17.81 1.01 -0.20
CA THR A 59 -18.85 0.55 0.75
C THR A 59 -20.24 0.51 0.14
N GLU A 60 -20.43 1.11 -1.02
CA GLU A 60 -21.65 1.05 -1.81
C GLU A 60 -21.49 0.06 -2.98
N PRO A 61 -22.50 -0.75 -3.29
CA PRO A 61 -22.45 -1.69 -4.41
C PRO A 61 -22.35 -0.98 -5.75
N ILE A 62 -21.60 -1.59 -6.68
CA ILE A 62 -21.49 -1.13 -8.06
C ILE A 62 -21.63 -2.32 -9.03
N LYS A 63 -22.17 -2.08 -10.21
CA LYS A 63 -22.28 -3.07 -11.28
C LYS A 63 -21.43 -2.63 -12.47
N LEU A 64 -20.41 -3.41 -12.78
CA LEU A 64 -19.48 -3.19 -13.89
C LEU A 64 -19.22 -4.53 -14.57
N GLU A 65 -18.83 -4.53 -15.83
CA GLU A 65 -18.36 -5.71 -16.55
C GLU A 65 -16.83 -5.63 -16.62
N VAL A 66 -16.12 -6.53 -15.93
CA VAL A 66 -14.67 -6.52 -15.80
C VAL A 66 -14.11 -7.94 -15.72
N ASP A 67 -12.87 -8.10 -16.17
CA ASP A 67 -12.15 -9.39 -16.14
C ASP A 67 -11.36 -9.57 -14.84
N ARG A 68 -10.87 -8.46 -14.26
CA ARG A 68 -10.00 -8.46 -13.08
C ARG A 68 -10.32 -7.31 -12.14
N ILE A 69 -10.27 -7.58 -10.85
CA ILE A 69 -10.49 -6.59 -9.79
C ILE A 69 -9.24 -6.52 -8.92
N TRP A 70 -8.63 -5.33 -8.86
CA TRP A 70 -7.53 -4.99 -7.97
C TRP A 70 -8.09 -4.18 -6.81
N HIS A 71 -8.34 -4.84 -5.68
CA HIS A 71 -9.00 -4.20 -4.54
C HIS A 71 -7.96 -3.61 -3.57
N LEU A 72 -7.59 -2.33 -3.84
CA LEU A 72 -6.62 -1.58 -3.04
C LEU A 72 -7.27 -0.49 -2.17
N ALA A 73 -8.57 -0.23 -2.33
CA ALA A 73 -9.27 0.82 -1.63
C ALA A 73 -9.35 0.57 -0.11
N CYS A 74 -8.49 1.20 0.65
CA CYS A 74 -8.56 1.35 2.10
C CYS A 74 -7.55 2.42 2.54
N PRO A 75 -7.87 3.31 3.50
CA PRO A 75 -6.85 4.12 4.16
C PRO A 75 -5.82 3.21 4.81
N ALA A 76 -4.52 3.43 4.53
CA ALA A 76 -3.46 2.49 4.92
C ALA A 76 -2.37 3.11 5.81
N SER A 77 -2.48 4.38 6.18
CA SER A 77 -1.59 5.02 7.14
C SER A 77 -2.32 5.36 8.44
N PRO A 78 -1.63 5.36 9.61
CA PRO A 78 -2.25 5.60 10.91
C PRO A 78 -3.09 6.87 10.97
N ILE A 79 -2.59 7.97 10.46
CA ILE A 79 -3.29 9.26 10.44
C ILE A 79 -4.63 9.15 9.69
N HIS A 80 -4.66 8.44 8.58
CA HIS A 80 -5.83 8.35 7.73
C HIS A 80 -6.84 7.29 8.23
N TYR A 81 -6.38 6.08 8.65
CA TYR A 81 -7.32 5.07 9.09
C TYR A 81 -7.90 5.35 10.48
N GLN A 82 -7.19 6.12 11.32
CA GLN A 82 -7.68 6.57 12.63
C GLN A 82 -8.57 7.82 12.55
N PHE A 83 -8.54 8.57 11.45
CA PHE A 83 -9.40 9.74 11.26
C PHE A 83 -10.90 9.39 11.38
N ASN A 84 -11.30 8.28 10.79
CA ASN A 84 -12.64 7.70 10.97
C ASN A 84 -12.53 6.16 11.03
N PRO A 85 -12.27 5.60 12.23
CA PRO A 85 -12.02 4.16 12.38
C PRO A 85 -13.23 3.31 11.98
N VAL A 86 -14.45 3.77 12.23
CA VAL A 86 -15.68 3.07 11.80
C VAL A 86 -15.77 3.00 10.28
N LYS A 87 -15.43 4.09 9.57
CA LYS A 87 -15.40 4.10 8.10
C LYS A 87 -14.30 3.20 7.57
N THR A 88 -13.12 3.16 8.21
CA THR A 88 -12.02 2.26 7.84
C THR A 88 -12.44 0.79 7.94
N ALA A 89 -13.04 0.38 9.07
CA ALA A 89 -13.57 -0.96 9.25
C ALA A 89 -14.63 -1.31 8.19
N LYS A 90 -15.59 -0.40 7.93
CA LYS A 90 -16.58 -0.57 6.86
C LYS A 90 -15.94 -0.71 5.48
N THR A 91 -14.93 0.10 5.17
CA THR A 91 -14.23 0.03 3.88
C THR A 91 -13.56 -1.32 3.68
N SER A 92 -12.89 -1.84 4.71
CA SER A 92 -12.25 -3.15 4.66
C SER A 92 -13.28 -4.28 4.52
N PHE A 93 -14.35 -4.27 5.31
CA PHE A 93 -15.36 -5.34 5.29
C PHE A 93 -16.34 -5.20 4.13
N LEU A 94 -17.14 -4.13 4.09
CA LEU A 94 -18.17 -3.95 3.05
C LEU A 94 -17.57 -3.73 1.68
N GLY A 95 -16.43 -3.01 1.59
CA GLY A 95 -15.72 -2.83 0.32
C GLY A 95 -15.29 -4.17 -0.26
N THR A 96 -14.67 -5.04 0.54
CA THR A 96 -14.27 -6.37 0.11
C THR A 96 -15.49 -7.23 -0.23
N TYR A 97 -16.54 -7.21 0.59
CA TYR A 97 -17.78 -7.94 0.34
C TYR A 97 -18.43 -7.53 -1.02
N ASN A 98 -18.51 -6.24 -1.28
CA ASN A 98 -19.07 -5.72 -2.55
C ASN A 98 -18.21 -6.12 -3.76
N MET A 99 -16.88 -6.04 -3.66
CA MET A 99 -15.97 -6.42 -4.74
C MET A 99 -15.98 -7.93 -5.00
N LEU A 100 -16.10 -8.76 -3.96
CA LEU A 100 -16.29 -10.21 -4.11
C LEU A 100 -17.64 -10.55 -4.73
N GLY A 101 -18.71 -9.82 -4.36
CA GLY A 101 -20.02 -9.95 -4.98
C GLY A 101 -19.99 -9.60 -6.49
N LEU A 102 -19.26 -8.53 -6.85
CA LEU A 102 -19.03 -8.16 -8.24
C LEU A 102 -18.23 -9.24 -8.96
N ALA A 103 -17.09 -9.69 -8.38
CA ALA A 103 -16.25 -10.74 -8.94
C ALA A 103 -17.05 -12.02 -9.24
N ARG A 104 -17.87 -12.47 -8.27
CA ARG A 104 -18.78 -13.61 -8.45
C ARG A 104 -19.74 -13.42 -9.60
N ARG A 105 -20.34 -12.22 -9.72
CA ARG A 105 -21.34 -11.93 -10.76
C ARG A 105 -20.77 -12.02 -12.17
N VAL A 106 -19.54 -11.49 -12.37
CA VAL A 106 -18.95 -11.39 -13.72
C VAL A 106 -17.88 -12.45 -14.01
N GLY A 107 -17.56 -13.33 -13.03
CA GLY A 107 -16.50 -14.32 -13.18
C GLY A 107 -15.09 -13.73 -13.12
N ALA A 108 -14.93 -12.53 -12.58
CA ALA A 108 -13.65 -11.85 -12.52
C ALA A 108 -12.73 -12.44 -11.43
N ARG A 109 -11.40 -12.44 -11.70
CA ARG A 109 -10.39 -12.69 -10.67
C ARG A 109 -10.22 -11.46 -9.79
N LEU A 110 -10.16 -11.64 -8.46
CA LEU A 110 -9.99 -10.55 -7.51
C LEU A 110 -8.65 -10.67 -6.77
N LEU A 111 -7.87 -9.60 -6.73
CA LEU A 111 -6.71 -9.45 -5.85
C LEU A 111 -7.04 -8.48 -4.71
N LEU A 112 -6.90 -8.96 -3.48
CA LEU A 112 -6.99 -8.16 -2.26
C LEU A 112 -5.61 -7.65 -1.87
N ALA A 113 -5.45 -6.33 -1.76
CA ALA A 113 -4.34 -5.71 -1.05
C ALA A 113 -4.57 -5.84 0.46
N SER A 114 -4.06 -6.93 1.04
CA SER A 114 -3.93 -7.11 2.47
C SER A 114 -2.65 -6.44 2.97
N THR A 115 -2.24 -6.68 4.19
CA THR A 115 -1.16 -5.95 4.85
C THR A 115 -0.39 -6.84 5.81
N SER A 116 0.85 -6.46 6.12
CA SER A 116 1.62 -7.05 7.22
C SER A 116 1.01 -6.79 8.60
N GLU A 117 0.07 -5.83 8.72
CA GLU A 117 -0.61 -5.55 9.98
C GLU A 117 -1.50 -6.71 10.46
N VAL A 118 -1.87 -7.65 9.58
CA VAL A 118 -2.56 -8.91 9.98
C VAL A 118 -1.73 -9.76 10.94
N TYR A 119 -0.43 -9.53 11.00
CA TYR A 119 0.47 -10.20 11.95
C TYR A 119 0.50 -9.55 13.33
N GLY A 120 0.00 -8.33 13.50
CA GLY A 120 -0.03 -7.59 14.76
C GLY A 120 1.36 -7.25 15.28
N ASP A 121 1.59 -7.42 16.59
CA ASP A 121 2.91 -7.40 17.22
C ASP A 121 3.49 -8.83 17.18
N PRO A 122 4.35 -9.16 16.20
CA PRO A 122 4.67 -10.53 15.90
C PRO A 122 5.68 -11.13 16.87
N GLU A 123 5.40 -12.35 17.34
CA GLU A 123 6.32 -13.18 18.12
C GLU A 123 7.30 -13.99 17.24
N VAL A 124 7.07 -13.99 15.92
CA VAL A 124 7.88 -14.72 14.92
C VAL A 124 8.56 -13.71 14.00
N HIS A 125 9.87 -13.86 13.80
CA HIS A 125 10.68 -12.96 12.99
C HIS A 125 11.71 -13.76 12.16
N PRO A 126 11.80 -13.57 10.82
CA PRO A 126 10.85 -12.82 9.96
C PRO A 126 9.46 -13.50 9.91
N GLN A 127 8.41 -12.76 9.53
CA GLN A 127 7.04 -13.25 9.52
C GLN A 127 6.77 -14.09 8.27
N PRO A 128 6.52 -15.43 8.39
CA PRO A 128 6.05 -16.25 7.28
C PRO A 128 4.52 -16.18 7.15
N GLU A 129 3.99 -16.53 5.99
CA GLU A 129 2.54 -16.51 5.72
C GLU A 129 1.75 -17.50 6.60
N SER A 130 2.40 -18.55 7.11
CA SER A 130 1.80 -19.52 8.04
C SER A 130 1.59 -19.00 9.44
N TYR A 131 2.18 -17.85 9.81
CA TYR A 131 2.00 -17.23 11.11
C TYR A 131 0.65 -16.52 11.17
N TRP A 132 -0.20 -16.87 12.14
CA TRP A 132 -1.57 -16.33 12.25
C TRP A 132 -1.63 -14.92 12.84
N GLY A 133 -0.55 -14.46 13.45
CA GLY A 133 -0.45 -13.13 14.02
C GLY A 133 -0.94 -13.02 15.47
N SER A 134 -0.57 -11.90 16.09
CA SER A 134 -0.96 -11.49 17.44
C SER A 134 -1.51 -10.07 17.37
N VAL A 135 -2.80 -9.94 17.03
CA VAL A 135 -3.48 -8.65 16.84
C VAL A 135 -4.30 -8.29 18.07
N ASN A 136 -4.19 -7.06 18.56
CA ASN A 136 -5.05 -6.53 19.59
C ASN A 136 -6.42 -6.18 18.95
N PRO A 137 -7.54 -6.88 19.32
CA PRO A 137 -8.83 -6.67 18.66
C PRO A 137 -9.55 -5.39 19.07
N ILE A 138 -9.08 -4.69 20.10
CA ILE A 138 -9.74 -3.48 20.66
C ILE A 138 -8.80 -2.26 20.71
N GLY A 139 -7.58 -2.36 20.16
CA GLY A 139 -6.63 -1.25 20.12
C GLY A 139 -7.00 -0.18 19.09
N VAL A 140 -6.33 0.95 19.14
CA VAL A 140 -6.57 2.09 18.23
C VAL A 140 -6.30 1.77 16.77
N ARG A 141 -5.53 0.70 16.47
CA ARG A 141 -5.20 0.23 15.12
C ARG A 141 -6.17 -0.84 14.61
N SER A 142 -6.98 -1.44 15.50
CA SER A 142 -7.81 -2.62 15.19
C SER A 142 -8.81 -2.40 14.06
N CYS A 143 -9.28 -1.17 13.85
CA CYS A 143 -10.15 -0.82 12.73
C CYS A 143 -9.52 -1.16 11.35
N TYR A 144 -8.21 -1.09 11.25
CA TYR A 144 -7.45 -1.45 10.06
C TYR A 144 -6.99 -2.91 10.12
N ASP A 145 -6.36 -3.32 11.22
CA ASP A 145 -5.73 -4.63 11.38
C ASP A 145 -6.78 -5.74 11.29
N GLU A 146 -7.82 -5.70 12.13
CA GLU A 146 -8.94 -6.65 12.08
C GLU A 146 -9.80 -6.48 10.82
N GLY A 147 -9.92 -5.24 10.31
CA GLY A 147 -10.57 -4.98 9.05
C GLY A 147 -9.92 -5.75 7.89
N LYS A 148 -8.58 -5.82 7.85
CA LYS A 148 -7.85 -6.58 6.82
C LYS A 148 -7.90 -8.08 7.07
N ARG A 149 -7.89 -8.53 8.33
CA ARG A 149 -8.05 -9.95 8.68
C ARG A 149 -9.41 -10.49 8.23
N ILE A 150 -10.50 -9.77 8.50
CA ILE A 150 -11.84 -10.18 8.02
C ILE A 150 -11.95 -10.12 6.49
N ALA A 151 -11.26 -9.19 5.83
CA ALA A 151 -11.22 -9.13 4.37
C ALA A 151 -10.53 -10.37 3.77
N GLU A 152 -9.43 -10.86 4.35
CA GLU A 152 -8.81 -12.14 3.96
C GLU A 152 -9.79 -13.30 4.17
N THR A 153 -10.46 -13.38 5.33
CA THR A 153 -11.49 -14.40 5.62
C THR A 153 -12.55 -14.44 4.54
N LEU A 154 -13.12 -13.28 4.18
CA LEU A 154 -14.13 -13.18 3.13
C LEU A 154 -13.61 -13.70 1.77
N CYS A 155 -12.38 -13.38 1.39
CA CYS A 155 -11.80 -13.85 0.14
C CYS A 155 -11.77 -15.38 0.08
N PHE A 156 -11.27 -16.04 1.13
CA PHE A 156 -11.19 -17.50 1.16
C PHE A 156 -12.57 -18.16 1.30
N ASP A 157 -13.53 -17.54 2.00
CA ASP A 157 -14.90 -18.06 2.07
C ASP A 157 -15.62 -17.96 0.72
N TYR A 158 -15.50 -16.86 0.00
CA TYR A 158 -16.04 -16.73 -1.36
C TYR A 158 -15.41 -17.72 -2.34
N GLN A 159 -14.12 -18.00 -2.18
CA GLN A 159 -13.45 -19.02 -2.97
C GLN A 159 -14.03 -20.40 -2.66
N ARG A 160 -14.13 -20.79 -1.37
CA ARG A 160 -14.63 -22.12 -0.96
C ARG A 160 -16.08 -22.32 -1.34
N MET A 161 -16.93 -21.30 -1.14
CA MET A 161 -18.38 -21.43 -1.33
C MET A 161 -18.83 -21.14 -2.76
N ASN A 162 -18.15 -20.26 -3.47
CA ASN A 162 -18.64 -19.71 -4.74
C ASN A 162 -17.64 -19.88 -5.89
N GLY A 163 -16.45 -20.43 -5.63
CA GLY A 163 -15.43 -20.63 -6.67
C GLY A 163 -14.82 -19.33 -7.20
N VAL A 164 -14.95 -18.20 -6.50
CA VAL A 164 -14.33 -16.93 -6.91
C VAL A 164 -12.82 -17.09 -6.91
N GLU A 165 -12.17 -16.76 -8.02
CA GLU A 165 -10.72 -16.75 -8.10
C GLU A 165 -10.14 -15.56 -7.33
N VAL A 166 -9.59 -15.82 -6.15
CA VAL A 166 -9.00 -14.79 -5.31
C VAL A 166 -7.47 -14.84 -5.32
N ARG A 167 -6.88 -13.71 -5.07
CA ARG A 167 -5.45 -13.52 -4.79
C ARG A 167 -5.32 -12.62 -3.57
N VAL A 168 -4.46 -12.97 -2.61
CA VAL A 168 -4.28 -12.20 -1.37
C VAL A 168 -2.80 -11.83 -1.24
N ALA A 169 -2.50 -10.53 -1.27
CA ALA A 169 -1.17 -9.97 -1.08
C ALA A 169 -1.04 -9.34 0.31
N ARG A 170 -0.17 -9.85 1.17
CA ARG A 170 0.21 -9.19 2.43
C ARG A 170 1.35 -8.21 2.16
N ILE A 171 1.00 -6.94 2.01
CA ILE A 171 1.91 -5.87 1.64
C ILE A 171 2.64 -5.38 2.90
N PHE A 172 3.97 -5.35 2.83
CA PHE A 172 4.83 -4.73 3.83
C PHE A 172 5.10 -3.26 3.50
N ASN A 173 5.80 -2.55 4.41
CA ASN A 173 6.04 -1.11 4.24
C ASN A 173 6.57 -0.79 2.84
N THR A 174 5.82 0.00 2.12
CA THR A 174 6.14 0.40 0.74
C THR A 174 6.30 1.91 0.68
N TYR A 175 7.28 2.36 -0.10
CA TYR A 175 7.58 3.77 -0.32
C TYR A 175 7.82 4.06 -1.80
N GLY A 176 7.73 5.34 -2.17
CA GLY A 176 7.97 5.76 -3.56
C GLY A 176 7.30 7.09 -3.90
N PRO A 177 7.43 7.54 -5.15
CA PRO A 177 6.69 8.70 -5.67
C PRO A 177 5.19 8.59 -5.48
N ARG A 178 4.49 9.73 -5.40
CA ARG A 178 3.03 9.84 -5.18
C ARG A 178 2.55 9.43 -3.78
N MET A 179 3.44 9.08 -2.84
CA MET A 179 3.05 9.08 -1.43
C MET A 179 2.60 10.48 -1.00
N LEU A 180 1.70 10.55 -0.02
CA LEU A 180 1.30 11.84 0.55
C LEU A 180 2.40 12.36 1.48
N PRO A 181 2.76 13.65 1.40
CA PRO A 181 3.73 14.26 2.32
C PRO A 181 3.29 14.20 3.79
N ASP A 182 1.98 14.23 4.05
CA ASP A 182 1.33 14.19 5.35
C ASP A 182 0.82 12.80 5.75
N ASP A 183 1.36 11.75 5.15
CA ASP A 183 0.94 10.36 5.37
C ASP A 183 1.35 9.83 6.76
N GLY A 184 2.30 10.49 7.44
CA GLY A 184 2.70 10.20 8.81
C GLY A 184 3.65 9.02 8.97
N ARG A 185 3.98 8.29 7.90
CA ARG A 185 4.98 7.21 7.92
C ARG A 185 6.40 7.79 7.95
N VAL A 186 7.33 7.01 8.50
CA VAL A 186 8.70 7.49 8.77
C VAL A 186 9.43 7.99 7.52
N VAL A 187 9.26 7.34 6.35
CA VAL A 187 9.92 7.77 5.10
C VAL A 187 9.41 9.14 4.66
N SER A 188 8.08 9.34 4.63
CA SER A 188 7.49 10.64 4.28
C SER A 188 7.87 11.73 5.28
N ASN A 189 7.81 11.43 6.59
CA ASN A 189 8.17 12.39 7.63
C ASN A 189 9.62 12.88 7.48
N PHE A 190 10.58 11.98 7.31
CA PHE A 190 11.99 12.35 7.16
C PHE A 190 12.24 13.16 5.89
N ILE A 191 11.63 12.77 4.77
CA ILE A 191 11.78 13.51 3.51
C ILE A 191 11.20 14.92 3.64
N VAL A 192 10.00 15.07 4.21
CA VAL A 192 9.35 16.38 4.39
C VAL A 192 10.17 17.27 5.33
N GLN A 193 10.61 16.74 6.47
CA GLN A 193 11.46 17.48 7.40
C GLN A 193 12.76 17.91 6.74
N ALA A 194 13.44 17.02 6.03
CA ALA A 194 14.68 17.33 5.34
C ALA A 194 14.50 18.41 4.27
N LEU A 195 13.46 18.32 3.44
CA LEU A 195 13.17 19.31 2.39
C LEU A 195 12.79 20.69 2.95
N ARG A 196 12.22 20.73 4.17
CA ARG A 196 11.91 21.98 4.87
C ARG A 196 13.09 22.56 5.65
N GLY A 197 14.22 21.86 5.69
CA GLY A 197 15.38 22.28 6.50
C GLY A 197 15.16 22.08 8.01
N GLU A 198 14.19 21.25 8.40
CA GLU A 198 13.87 20.95 9.80
C GLU A 198 14.71 19.79 10.32
N PRO A 199 14.96 19.70 11.65
CA PRO A 199 15.57 18.53 12.27
C PRO A 199 14.76 17.27 11.98
N LEU A 200 15.45 16.12 11.71
CA LEU A 200 14.77 14.84 11.55
C LEU A 200 14.46 14.24 12.94
N THR A 201 13.20 13.89 13.15
CA THR A 201 12.72 13.38 14.45
C THR A 201 12.86 11.87 14.54
N LEU A 202 13.75 11.39 15.41
CA LEU A 202 13.84 9.98 15.80
C LEU A 202 12.96 9.71 17.02
N TYR A 203 12.12 8.70 16.96
CA TYR A 203 11.41 8.21 18.12
C TYR A 203 12.27 7.14 18.82
N GLY A 204 12.54 7.31 20.11
CA GLY A 204 13.58 6.59 20.83
C GLY A 204 14.98 6.93 20.29
N ASN A 205 15.91 5.99 20.39
CA ASN A 205 17.28 6.14 19.87
C ASN A 205 17.39 5.80 18.35
N GLY A 206 16.29 5.42 17.69
CA GLY A 206 16.27 5.03 16.29
C GLY A 206 16.85 3.65 15.99
N SER A 207 17.05 2.78 17.01
CA SER A 207 17.57 1.42 16.82
C SER A 207 16.54 0.41 16.31
N GLN A 208 15.24 0.72 16.44
CA GLN A 208 14.17 -0.13 15.87
C GLN A 208 14.36 -0.31 14.38
N THR A 209 14.10 -1.53 13.89
CA THR A 209 14.28 -1.88 12.48
C THR A 209 12.98 -1.90 11.71
N ARG A 210 13.05 -1.56 10.43
CA ARG A 210 11.97 -1.70 9.45
C ARG A 210 12.56 -2.11 8.11
N SER A 211 11.78 -2.82 7.36
CA SER A 211 12.06 -3.11 5.96
C SER A 211 11.23 -2.22 5.04
N PHE A 212 11.80 -1.82 3.90
CA PHE A 212 11.16 -0.88 2.98
C PHE A 212 11.21 -1.41 1.56
N CYS A 213 10.05 -1.63 0.96
CA CYS A 213 9.92 -2.07 -0.42
C CYS A 213 9.65 -0.87 -1.34
N TYR A 214 10.40 -0.76 -2.42
CA TYR A 214 10.12 0.28 -3.40
C TYR A 214 8.87 -0.04 -4.22
N VAL A 215 8.10 0.98 -4.58
CA VAL A 215 6.78 0.81 -5.21
C VAL A 215 6.79 0.03 -6.51
N SER A 216 7.84 0.14 -7.35
CA SER A 216 7.90 -0.61 -8.61
C SER A 216 8.04 -2.12 -8.38
N ASP A 217 8.83 -2.52 -7.38
CA ASP A 217 8.98 -3.93 -7.01
C ASP A 217 7.67 -4.49 -6.47
N LEU A 218 6.99 -3.72 -5.61
CA LEU A 218 5.70 -4.14 -5.10
C LEU A 218 4.66 -4.32 -6.22
N VAL A 219 4.54 -3.36 -7.13
CA VAL A 219 3.59 -3.44 -8.26
C VAL A 219 3.91 -4.62 -9.16
N ASP A 220 5.18 -4.93 -9.42
CA ASP A 220 5.58 -6.12 -10.15
C ASP A 220 5.13 -7.41 -9.42
N GLY A 221 5.31 -7.48 -8.10
CA GLY A 221 4.83 -8.59 -7.27
C GLY A 221 3.31 -8.77 -7.34
N LEU A 222 2.55 -7.67 -7.26
CA LEU A 222 1.09 -7.71 -7.40
C LEU A 222 0.66 -8.24 -8.78
N ILE A 223 1.31 -7.79 -9.85
CA ILE A 223 1.01 -8.23 -11.24
C ILE A 223 1.33 -9.72 -11.40
N ARG A 224 2.46 -10.19 -10.88
CA ARG A 224 2.81 -11.62 -10.90
C ARG A 224 1.82 -12.47 -10.11
N LEU A 225 1.39 -12.00 -8.94
CA LEU A 225 0.39 -12.70 -8.13
C LEU A 225 -0.96 -12.76 -8.85
N MET A 226 -1.43 -11.66 -9.43
CA MET A 226 -2.68 -11.61 -10.20
C MET A 226 -2.64 -12.60 -11.36
N ASN A 227 -1.52 -12.73 -12.05
CA ASN A 227 -1.35 -13.62 -13.21
C ASN A 227 -1.06 -15.07 -12.83
N GLY A 228 -0.55 -15.30 -11.62
CA GLY A 228 -0.15 -16.61 -11.13
C GLY A 228 -1.33 -17.52 -10.75
N SER A 229 -1.02 -18.77 -10.41
CA SER A 229 -1.99 -19.76 -9.94
C SER A 229 -2.17 -19.78 -8.43
N HIS A 230 -1.20 -19.27 -7.66
CA HIS A 230 -1.23 -19.31 -6.20
C HIS A 230 -2.22 -18.27 -5.66
N MET A 231 -3.13 -18.70 -4.79
CA MET A 231 -4.17 -17.81 -4.23
C MET A 231 -3.66 -16.84 -3.15
N GLY A 232 -2.56 -17.19 -2.53
CA GLY A 232 -2.07 -16.47 -1.36
C GLY A 232 -2.53 -17.13 -0.02
N PRO A 233 -2.35 -16.45 1.11
CA PRO A 233 -1.69 -15.14 1.15
C PRO A 233 -0.21 -15.24 0.73
N ILE A 234 0.31 -14.19 0.11
CA ILE A 234 1.74 -14.07 -0.20
C ILE A 234 2.26 -12.76 0.36
N ASN A 235 3.38 -12.81 1.08
CA ASN A 235 4.10 -11.63 1.54
C ASN A 235 4.81 -10.93 0.37
N LEU A 236 4.53 -9.65 0.19
CA LEU A 236 5.23 -8.79 -0.75
C LEU A 236 5.92 -7.65 0.02
N GLY A 237 7.22 -7.66 0.05
CA GLY A 237 8.05 -6.71 0.78
C GLY A 237 9.53 -6.95 0.57
N ASN A 238 10.37 -6.05 1.06
CA ASN A 238 11.81 -6.21 1.03
C ASN A 238 12.27 -6.86 2.35
N PRO A 239 13.02 -7.97 2.35
CA PRO A 239 13.54 -8.58 3.58
C PRO A 239 14.73 -7.82 4.20
N ASP A 240 15.33 -6.85 3.48
CA ASP A 240 16.44 -6.07 4.01
C ASP A 240 15.94 -5.10 5.09
N GLU A 241 16.48 -5.21 6.29
CA GLU A 241 16.15 -4.36 7.42
C GLU A 241 17.11 -3.18 7.55
N PHE A 242 16.54 -2.03 7.88
CA PHE A 242 17.28 -0.82 8.21
C PHE A 242 16.81 -0.29 9.55
N THR A 243 17.73 0.20 10.36
CA THR A 243 17.36 0.98 11.53
C THR A 243 16.76 2.31 11.10
N ILE A 244 15.87 2.86 11.93
CA ILE A 244 15.28 4.19 11.65
C ILE A 244 16.38 5.25 11.56
N ARG A 245 17.47 5.10 12.33
CA ARG A 245 18.65 5.97 12.25
C ARG A 245 19.36 5.86 10.89
N GLN A 246 19.55 4.65 10.36
CA GLN A 246 20.13 4.46 9.02
C GLN A 246 19.28 5.11 7.93
N LEU A 247 17.96 4.97 8.00
CA LEU A 247 17.05 5.65 7.08
C LEU A 247 17.19 7.18 7.16
N ALA A 248 17.23 7.74 8.38
CA ALA A 248 17.43 9.18 8.58
C ALA A 248 18.74 9.67 7.97
N ASP A 249 19.83 8.91 8.17
CA ASP A 249 21.14 9.25 7.61
C ASP A 249 21.17 9.19 6.08
N LEU A 250 20.48 8.20 5.46
CA LEU A 250 20.33 8.13 4.01
C LEU A 250 19.54 9.33 3.44
N VAL A 251 18.44 9.73 4.09
CA VAL A 251 17.67 10.91 3.67
C VAL A 251 18.50 12.18 3.82
N ARG A 252 19.20 12.37 4.96
CA ARG A 252 20.10 13.51 5.18
C ARG A 252 21.17 13.58 4.10
N LYS A 253 21.84 12.45 3.80
CA LYS A 253 22.89 12.38 2.78
C LYS A 253 22.40 12.88 1.42
N GLN A 254 21.15 12.59 1.05
CA GLN A 254 20.58 12.94 -0.26
C GLN A 254 19.97 14.35 -0.30
N VAL A 255 19.56 14.93 0.84
CA VAL A 255 18.91 16.26 0.88
C VAL A 255 19.83 17.31 1.47
N ASN A 256 20.24 17.15 2.73
CA ASN A 256 21.13 18.07 3.44
C ASN A 256 21.82 17.36 4.62
N PRO A 257 23.10 16.99 4.50
CA PRO A 257 23.85 16.28 5.52
C PRO A 257 24.03 17.05 6.85
N ALA A 258 23.87 18.37 6.83
CA ALA A 258 24.03 19.23 8.02
C ALA A 258 22.81 19.22 8.95
N LEU A 259 21.67 18.66 8.55
CA LEU A 259 20.47 18.65 9.38
C LEU A 259 20.69 17.82 10.66
N PRO A 260 20.27 18.33 11.84
CA PRO A 260 20.38 17.60 13.08
C PRO A 260 19.34 16.48 13.18
N LEU A 261 19.66 15.46 13.99
CA LEU A 261 18.71 14.45 14.46
C LEU A 261 18.24 14.84 15.87
N VAL A 262 16.93 14.77 16.12
CA VAL A 262 16.32 15.07 17.43
C VAL A 262 15.55 13.86 17.91
N GLU A 263 15.88 13.36 19.10
CA GLU A 263 15.22 12.23 19.72
C GLU A 263 13.95 12.67 20.46
N LYS A 264 12.87 11.90 20.32
CA LYS A 264 11.59 12.05 21.04
C LYS A 264 11.18 10.71 21.68
N PRO A 265 10.33 10.72 22.71
CA PRO A 265 9.79 9.48 23.29
C PRO A 265 9.10 8.62 22.23
N LEU A 266 9.21 7.29 22.39
CA LEU A 266 8.49 6.33 21.53
C LEU A 266 6.98 6.49 21.68
N PRO A 267 6.21 6.44 20.59
CA PRO A 267 4.76 6.33 20.65
C PRO A 267 4.33 5.01 21.30
N GLU A 268 3.14 5.00 21.92
CA GLU A 268 2.49 3.77 22.36
C GLU A 268 2.10 2.90 21.15
N ASP A 269 2.20 1.56 21.30
CA ASP A 269 1.78 0.55 20.29
C ASP A 269 2.57 0.56 18.95
N ASP A 270 3.79 1.08 18.89
CA ASP A 270 4.61 0.92 17.69
C ASP A 270 5.27 -0.48 17.67
N PRO A 271 4.99 -1.34 16.65
CA PRO A 271 5.56 -2.69 16.59
C PRO A 271 7.09 -2.67 16.67
N HIS A 272 7.67 -3.60 17.44
CA HIS A 272 9.13 -3.63 17.64
C HIS A 272 9.87 -4.03 16.38
N GLN A 273 9.36 -5.01 15.63
CA GLN A 273 10.02 -5.58 14.45
C GLN A 273 9.00 -5.93 13.37
N ARG A 274 9.36 -5.71 12.08
CA ARG A 274 8.54 -6.14 10.96
C ARG A 274 9.40 -6.41 9.74
N GLN A 275 9.53 -7.71 9.40
CA GLN A 275 10.33 -8.19 8.29
C GLN A 275 9.58 -9.33 7.57
N PRO A 276 9.35 -9.25 6.23
CA PRO A 276 8.72 -10.34 5.50
C PRO A 276 9.66 -11.54 5.32
N ALA A 277 9.18 -12.75 5.57
CA ALA A 277 9.69 -13.92 4.87
C ALA A 277 9.11 -13.90 3.45
N ILE A 278 9.96 -13.96 2.43
CA ILE A 278 9.54 -13.88 1.01
C ILE A 278 9.82 -15.15 0.21
N ASP A 279 10.09 -16.26 0.89
CA ASP A 279 10.41 -17.52 0.20
C ASP A 279 9.25 -18.02 -0.66
N LEU A 280 8.01 -17.84 -0.18
CA LEU A 280 6.82 -18.19 -0.96
C LEU A 280 6.70 -17.32 -2.23
N ALA A 281 6.96 -16.02 -2.13
CA ALA A 281 6.98 -15.12 -3.29
C ALA A 281 8.06 -15.52 -4.31
N ARG A 282 9.26 -15.88 -3.85
CA ARG A 282 10.34 -16.36 -4.71
C ARG A 282 9.93 -17.67 -5.44
N GLN A 283 9.36 -18.61 -4.70
CA GLN A 283 8.98 -19.92 -5.25
C GLN A 283 7.78 -19.87 -6.19
N GLN A 284 6.71 -19.16 -5.80
CA GLN A 284 5.44 -19.15 -6.52
C GLN A 284 5.34 -18.09 -7.60
N LEU A 285 6.05 -16.98 -7.45
CA LEU A 285 5.96 -15.83 -8.35
C LEU A 285 7.28 -15.57 -9.10
N ASN A 286 8.36 -16.26 -8.78
CA ASN A 286 9.72 -15.91 -9.23
C ASN A 286 9.99 -14.41 -9.00
N TRP A 287 9.64 -13.91 -7.81
CA TRP A 287 9.69 -12.51 -7.44
C TRP A 287 10.57 -12.26 -6.22
N GLN A 288 11.35 -11.23 -6.29
CA GLN A 288 12.06 -10.60 -5.17
C GLN A 288 12.25 -9.12 -5.46
N PRO A 289 12.39 -8.25 -4.42
CA PRO A 289 12.69 -6.86 -4.63
C PRO A 289 14.10 -6.69 -5.25
N THR A 290 14.24 -5.68 -6.09
CA THR A 290 15.47 -5.40 -6.85
C THR A 290 16.00 -3.99 -6.62
N VAL A 291 15.15 -3.06 -6.14
CA VAL A 291 15.51 -1.67 -5.90
C VAL A 291 15.96 -1.50 -4.45
N SER A 292 17.23 -1.08 -4.26
CA SER A 292 17.74 -0.78 -2.92
C SER A 292 17.07 0.46 -2.32
N LEU A 293 17.11 0.58 -0.97
CA LEU A 293 16.54 1.75 -0.28
C LEU A 293 17.17 3.06 -0.78
N GLU A 294 18.49 3.11 -0.95
CA GLU A 294 19.19 4.31 -1.42
C GLU A 294 18.76 4.71 -2.83
N GLN A 295 18.61 3.74 -3.75
CA GLN A 295 18.14 3.99 -5.11
C GLN A 295 16.69 4.50 -5.16
N GLY A 296 15.79 3.90 -4.39
CA GLY A 296 14.38 4.28 -4.38
C GLY A 296 14.11 5.60 -3.65
N LEU A 297 14.96 6.01 -2.71
CA LEU A 297 14.84 7.30 -2.03
C LEU A 297 14.98 8.49 -2.99
N SER A 298 15.91 8.45 -3.94
CA SER A 298 16.16 9.58 -4.86
C SER A 298 14.88 10.01 -5.62
N PRO A 299 14.20 9.15 -6.42
CA PRO A 299 12.96 9.54 -7.10
C PRO A 299 11.81 9.86 -6.14
N THR A 300 11.83 9.29 -4.92
CA THR A 300 10.84 9.62 -3.90
C THR A 300 11.02 11.05 -3.38
N ILE A 301 12.26 11.44 -3.07
CA ILE A 301 12.62 12.80 -2.63
C ILE A 301 12.26 13.82 -3.73
N ASP A 302 12.58 13.54 -5.00
CA ASP A 302 12.25 14.43 -6.11
C ASP A 302 10.73 14.62 -6.27
N SER A 303 9.96 13.55 -6.11
CA SER A 303 8.50 13.63 -6.11
C SER A 303 7.95 14.51 -4.99
N PHE A 304 8.53 14.40 -3.78
CA PHE A 304 8.12 15.22 -2.63
C PHE A 304 8.54 16.68 -2.82
N ARG A 305 9.73 16.95 -3.38
CA ARG A 305 10.20 18.30 -3.71
C ARG A 305 9.20 18.99 -4.62
N ASN A 306 8.80 18.35 -5.71
CA ASN A 306 7.81 18.88 -6.66
C ASN A 306 6.43 19.12 -6.02
N LEU A 307 6.07 18.36 -4.97
CA LEU A 307 4.80 18.55 -4.26
C LEU A 307 4.84 19.67 -3.22
N LEU A 308 6.01 19.96 -2.65
CA LEU A 308 6.20 20.94 -1.58
C LEU A 308 6.63 22.31 -2.12
N GLU A 309 7.24 22.37 -3.30
CA GLU A 309 7.51 23.65 -3.96
C GLU A 309 6.17 24.34 -4.30
N PRO A 310 6.01 25.63 -3.93
CA PRO A 310 4.83 26.38 -4.34
C PRO A 310 4.86 26.47 -5.87
N GLY A 311 3.98 25.74 -6.52
CA GLY A 311 3.87 25.80 -7.98
C GLY A 311 3.56 27.21 -8.42
N GLU A 312 4.44 27.82 -9.21
CA GLU A 312 4.07 28.88 -10.11
C GLU A 312 2.96 28.34 -11.01
N GLY A 313 1.73 28.75 -10.75
CA GLY A 313 0.57 28.47 -11.61
C GLY A 313 -0.30 27.29 -11.24
N ARG A 314 -0.94 27.28 -10.06
CA ARG A 314 -2.25 26.65 -9.91
C ARG A 314 -3.31 27.67 -10.30
N GLY A 315 -3.53 27.79 -11.62
CA GLY A 315 -4.76 28.37 -12.15
C GLY A 315 -5.96 27.58 -11.59
N THR A 316 -6.89 28.28 -11.05
CA THR A 316 -8.21 27.98 -10.47
C THR A 316 -8.98 26.89 -11.22
#